data_0d371f7f43a9eb9ac0568528ac827227
#
_entry.id   0d371f7f43a9eb9ac0568528ac827227
#
_cell.length_a   1.000
_cell.length_b   1.000
_cell.length_c   1.000
_cell.angle_alpha   90.00
_cell.angle_beta   90.00
_cell.angle_gamma   90.00
#
_symmetry.space_group_name_H-M   'P 1'
#
loop_
_entity.id
_entity.type
_entity.pdbx_description
1 polymer ?
#
loop_
_entity_poly.entity_id
_entity_poly.type
_entity_poly.pdbx_seq_one_letter_code
_entity_poly.pdbx_strand_id
1 'polypeptide(L)'
;MLHKLLVVSVLCVCSVILVEAQQPYRTNDKEVEKILKRIEQQSDRFKSSLDSALDKSRLNGTNREDDINSFAKDFYEQTKRLRDHFDHKHSASADVSAVLERAARVDDFMQRNRLSSHAQDDWSKLKTYLDELGAAYNVSWRWGEYQTTYPARGVDYPTSTVVSGTPYRLSDHEVEKILRQTEQQSDKFRSALDSSLDKSRFNGSREEDDINRFVKEFYEQTKRLRDHFNGHKSTSADVQAVLERAANIDSFMRRNPMRRNDAAREWSRLRTNLDQLAQVYNVGWQWRY
;
A
#
# COMPACT_ATOMS: atom_id res chain seq x y z
N MET A 1 46.42 17.92 -54.23
CA MET A 1 46.39 16.91 -53.16
C MET A 1 45.19 17.17 -52.31
N LEU A 2 44.11 16.39 -52.51
CA LEU A 2 42.84 16.56 -51.79
C LEU A 2 42.87 15.68 -50.53
N HIS A 3 42.77 16.30 -49.33
CA HIS A 3 42.57 15.60 -48.10
C HIS A 3 41.10 15.35 -47.87
N LYS A 4 40.65 14.10 -47.96
CA LYS A 4 39.29 13.67 -47.61
C LYS A 4 39.21 13.59 -46.10
N LEU A 5 38.44 14.48 -45.49
CA LEU A 5 38.01 14.39 -44.07
C LEU A 5 36.86 13.41 -44.01
N LEU A 6 37.10 12.31 -43.31
CA LEU A 6 36.11 11.28 -43.00
C LEU A 6 35.46 11.64 -41.64
N VAL A 7 34.23 12.18 -41.69
CA VAL A 7 33.43 12.44 -40.48
C VAL A 7 32.74 11.15 -40.10
N VAL A 8 33.25 10.48 -39.04
CA VAL A 8 32.58 9.34 -38.43
C VAL A 8 31.54 9.88 -37.44
N SER A 9 30.29 9.84 -37.86
CA SER A 9 29.13 10.15 -36.97
C SER A 9 28.84 8.95 -36.12
N VAL A 10 29.22 9.02 -34.84
CA VAL A 10 28.84 8.01 -33.83
C VAL A 10 27.41 8.33 -33.37
N LEU A 11 26.45 7.59 -33.90
CA LEU A 11 25.07 7.59 -33.39
C LEU A 11 25.03 6.83 -32.08
N CYS A 12 25.05 7.59 -30.97
CA CYS A 12 24.80 7.06 -29.65
C CYS A 12 23.30 6.80 -29.51
N VAL A 13 22.87 5.57 -29.81
CA VAL A 13 21.50 5.12 -29.53
C VAL A 13 21.37 4.94 -28.03
N CYS A 14 20.94 5.98 -27.33
CA CYS A 14 20.47 5.86 -25.96
C CYS A 14 19.17 5.05 -25.98
N SER A 15 19.27 3.72 -25.77
CA SER A 15 18.14 2.89 -25.45
C SER A 15 17.60 3.35 -24.09
N VAL A 16 16.62 4.22 -24.11
CA VAL A 16 15.80 4.53 -22.92
C VAL A 16 15.03 3.26 -22.64
N ILE A 17 15.54 2.44 -21.71
CA ILE A 17 14.76 1.38 -21.09
C ILE A 17 13.67 2.12 -20.30
N LEU A 18 12.48 2.24 -20.89
CA LEU A 18 11.27 2.56 -20.15
C LEU A 18 11.05 1.40 -19.20
N VAL A 19 11.63 1.48 -18.00
CA VAL A 19 11.10 0.76 -16.86
C VAL A 19 9.71 1.34 -16.68
N GLU A 20 8.70 0.65 -17.18
CA GLU A 20 7.34 0.84 -16.71
C GLU A 20 7.39 0.60 -15.21
N ALA A 21 7.60 1.68 -14.45
CA ALA A 21 7.38 1.68 -13.03
C ALA A 21 5.91 1.29 -12.87
N GLN A 22 5.65 0.04 -12.51
CA GLN A 22 4.31 -0.43 -12.15
C GLN A 22 3.81 0.56 -11.10
N GLN A 23 2.85 1.38 -11.52
CA GLN A 23 2.29 2.40 -10.65
C GLN A 23 1.71 1.70 -9.43
N PRO A 24 2.05 2.10 -8.20
CA PRO A 24 1.57 1.44 -7.01
C PRO A 24 0.04 1.42 -7.04
N TYR A 25 -0.50 0.22 -7.23
CA TYR A 25 -1.93 -0.04 -7.29
C TYR A 25 -2.41 -0.40 -5.89
N ARG A 26 -3.44 0.29 -5.42
CA ARG A 26 -4.08 -0.10 -4.16
C ARG A 26 -4.89 -1.38 -4.38
N THR A 27 -4.52 -2.45 -3.68
CA THR A 27 -5.26 -3.71 -3.69
C THR A 27 -6.65 -3.51 -3.06
N ASN A 28 -7.72 -3.77 -3.81
CA ASN A 28 -9.10 -3.65 -3.31
C ASN A 28 -9.49 -4.81 -2.38
N ASP A 29 -10.61 -4.67 -1.66
CA ASP A 29 -11.05 -5.67 -0.67
C ASP A 29 -11.29 -7.05 -1.30
N LYS A 30 -11.85 -7.12 -2.50
CA LYS A 30 -12.09 -8.39 -3.21
C LYS A 30 -10.79 -9.12 -3.58
N GLU A 31 -9.74 -8.38 -3.91
CA GLU A 31 -8.42 -8.98 -4.19
C GLU A 31 -7.76 -9.45 -2.91
N VAL A 32 -7.84 -8.67 -1.81
CA VAL A 32 -7.34 -9.10 -0.50
C VAL A 32 -8.06 -10.35 -0.03
N GLU A 33 -9.38 -10.43 -0.15
CA GLU A 33 -10.15 -11.64 0.16
C GLU A 33 -9.63 -12.88 -0.59
N LYS A 34 -9.33 -12.72 -1.88
CA LYS A 34 -8.74 -13.80 -2.70
C LYS A 34 -7.35 -14.21 -2.21
N ILE A 35 -6.51 -13.23 -1.84
CA ILE A 35 -5.18 -13.51 -1.28
C ILE A 35 -5.32 -14.29 0.03
N LEU A 36 -6.16 -13.82 0.95
CA LEU A 36 -6.39 -14.47 2.24
C LEU A 36 -6.91 -15.91 2.09
N LYS A 37 -7.85 -16.13 1.16
CA LYS A 37 -8.37 -17.46 0.86
C LYS A 37 -7.28 -18.39 0.31
N ARG A 38 -6.40 -17.88 -0.56
CA ARG A 38 -5.27 -18.68 -1.07
C ARG A 38 -4.27 -18.99 0.03
N ILE A 39 -3.98 -18.05 0.93
CA ILE A 39 -3.09 -18.24 2.08
C ILE A 39 -3.65 -19.33 2.99
N GLU A 40 -4.93 -19.27 3.38
CA GLU A 40 -5.56 -20.26 4.23
C GLU A 40 -5.49 -21.67 3.62
N GLN A 41 -5.90 -21.81 2.36
CA GLN A 41 -5.87 -23.09 1.66
C GLN A 41 -4.45 -23.66 1.50
N GLN A 42 -3.48 -22.80 1.18
CA GLN A 42 -2.09 -23.22 1.00
C GLN A 42 -1.41 -23.53 2.35
N SER A 43 -1.79 -22.83 3.43
CA SER A 43 -1.31 -23.12 4.79
C SER A 43 -1.75 -24.49 5.26
N ASP A 44 -2.99 -24.88 4.97
CA ASP A 44 -3.48 -26.23 5.32
C ASP A 44 -2.75 -27.34 4.54
N ARG A 45 -2.52 -27.12 3.24
CA ARG A 45 -1.71 -28.03 2.41
C ARG A 45 -0.28 -28.14 2.92
N PHE A 46 0.34 -27.00 3.19
CA PHE A 46 1.71 -26.96 3.72
C PHE A 46 1.83 -27.69 5.05
N LYS A 47 0.89 -27.46 5.99
CA LYS A 47 0.86 -28.17 7.27
C LYS A 47 0.85 -29.70 7.07
N SER A 48 0.02 -30.20 6.17
CA SER A 48 -0.07 -31.64 5.89
C SER A 48 1.18 -32.19 5.21
N SER A 49 1.75 -31.46 4.25
CA SER A 49 2.99 -31.87 3.55
C SER A 49 4.21 -31.79 4.46
N LEU A 50 4.25 -30.83 5.37
CA LEU A 50 5.30 -30.69 6.38
C LEU A 50 5.28 -31.88 7.35
N ASP A 51 4.14 -32.19 7.95
CA ASP A 51 3.95 -33.31 8.84
C ASP A 51 4.40 -34.63 8.20
N SER A 52 3.92 -34.93 6.98
CA SER A 52 4.36 -36.10 6.21
C SER A 52 5.85 -36.11 5.87
N ALA A 53 6.49 -34.96 5.74
CA ALA A 53 7.92 -34.85 5.47
C ALA A 53 8.74 -35.07 6.74
N LEU A 54 8.23 -34.61 7.89
CA LEU A 54 8.86 -34.81 9.20
C LEU A 54 8.83 -36.26 9.62
N ASP A 55 7.69 -36.94 9.47
CA ASP A 55 7.55 -38.39 9.71
C ASP A 55 8.61 -39.24 8.98
N LYS A 56 9.02 -38.81 7.78
CA LYS A 56 10.02 -39.49 6.94
C LYS A 56 11.44 -38.97 7.14
N SER A 57 11.66 -38.06 8.07
CA SER A 57 12.91 -37.41 8.33
C SER A 57 13.64 -37.98 9.54
N ARG A 58 14.87 -37.50 9.81
CA ARG A 58 15.61 -37.81 11.05
C ARG A 58 15.03 -37.13 12.28
N LEU A 59 14.02 -36.25 12.09
CA LEU A 59 13.37 -35.54 13.17
C LEU A 59 12.17 -36.31 13.73
N ASN A 60 11.74 -37.37 13.07
CA ASN A 60 10.59 -38.19 13.49
C ASN A 60 10.74 -38.64 14.96
N GLY A 61 9.70 -38.40 15.76
CA GLY A 61 9.66 -38.72 17.17
C GLY A 61 10.50 -37.83 18.07
N THR A 62 11.01 -36.69 17.59
CA THR A 62 11.81 -35.74 18.39
C THR A 62 10.99 -34.54 18.87
N ASN A 63 11.38 -33.95 20.00
CA ASN A 63 10.78 -32.68 20.49
C ASN A 63 10.82 -31.58 19.40
N ARG A 64 11.80 -31.61 18.50
CA ARG A 64 11.95 -30.64 17.42
C ARG A 64 10.88 -30.80 16.35
N GLU A 65 10.43 -32.00 16.09
CA GLU A 65 9.27 -32.26 15.25
C GLU A 65 8.01 -31.69 15.86
N ASP A 66 7.78 -31.97 17.17
CA ASP A 66 6.62 -31.46 17.91
C ASP A 66 6.59 -29.92 17.88
N ASP A 67 7.74 -29.27 18.09
CA ASP A 67 7.87 -27.80 18.09
C ASP A 67 7.50 -27.22 16.73
N ILE A 68 8.02 -27.78 15.61
CA ILE A 68 7.73 -27.22 14.28
C ILE A 68 6.30 -27.52 13.84
N ASN A 69 5.74 -28.67 14.18
CA ASN A 69 4.33 -28.98 13.92
C ASN A 69 3.42 -28.01 14.69
N SER A 70 3.78 -27.68 15.93
CA SER A 70 3.08 -26.65 16.72
C SER A 70 3.17 -25.28 16.03
N PHE A 71 4.36 -24.86 15.55
CA PHE A 71 4.50 -23.59 14.84
C PHE A 71 3.70 -23.55 13.54
N ALA A 72 3.69 -24.61 12.76
CA ALA A 72 2.90 -24.70 11.52
C ALA A 72 1.38 -24.64 11.82
N LYS A 73 0.95 -25.28 12.90
CA LYS A 73 -0.44 -25.20 13.37
C LYS A 73 -0.79 -23.78 13.82
N ASP A 74 0.06 -23.14 14.65
CA ASP A 74 -0.16 -21.77 15.11
C ASP A 74 -0.19 -20.76 13.95
N PHE A 75 0.66 -20.96 12.96
CA PHE A 75 0.65 -20.17 11.74
C PHE A 75 -0.68 -20.33 10.98
N TYR A 76 -1.14 -21.58 10.79
CA TYR A 76 -2.43 -21.85 10.13
C TYR A 76 -3.61 -21.22 10.89
N GLU A 77 -3.67 -21.36 12.22
CA GLU A 77 -4.73 -20.75 13.03
C GLU A 77 -4.69 -19.22 12.95
N GLN A 78 -3.51 -18.63 12.87
CA GLN A 78 -3.39 -17.17 12.69
C GLN A 78 -3.86 -16.71 11.30
N THR A 79 -3.62 -17.49 10.23
CA THR A 79 -4.15 -17.17 8.90
C THR A 79 -5.69 -17.20 8.88
N LYS A 80 -6.31 -18.14 9.60
CA LYS A 80 -7.77 -18.21 9.77
C LYS A 80 -8.30 -16.98 10.49
N ARG A 81 -7.69 -16.62 11.65
CA ARG A 81 -8.10 -15.42 12.40
C ARG A 81 -8.00 -14.16 11.55
N LEU A 82 -6.91 -13.99 10.81
CA LEU A 82 -6.75 -12.85 9.89
C LEU A 82 -7.90 -12.79 8.89
N ARG A 83 -8.27 -13.92 8.31
CA ARG A 83 -9.39 -13.99 7.37
C ARG A 83 -10.73 -13.68 8.06
N ASP A 84 -11.00 -14.29 9.20
CA ASP A 84 -12.24 -14.05 9.97
C ASP A 84 -12.38 -12.57 10.34
N HIS A 85 -11.31 -11.91 10.77
CA HIS A 85 -11.31 -10.48 11.07
C HIS A 85 -11.57 -9.65 9.83
N PHE A 86 -11.00 -10.02 8.69
CA PHE A 86 -11.24 -9.35 7.42
C PHE A 86 -12.70 -9.49 6.98
N ASP A 87 -13.27 -10.69 7.02
CA ASP A 87 -14.64 -10.99 6.62
C ASP A 87 -15.67 -10.25 7.49
N HIS A 88 -15.38 -10.06 8.78
CA HIS A 88 -16.21 -9.29 9.71
C HIS A 88 -15.94 -7.78 9.67
N LYS A 89 -15.18 -7.29 8.70
CA LYS A 89 -14.80 -5.87 8.51
C LYS A 89 -14.08 -5.25 9.72
N HIS A 90 -13.45 -6.07 10.55
CA HIS A 90 -12.52 -5.59 11.57
C HIS A 90 -11.18 -5.21 10.93
N SER A 91 -10.42 -4.33 11.59
CA SER A 91 -9.07 -4.01 11.11
C SER A 91 -8.19 -5.27 11.20
N ALA A 92 -7.80 -5.79 10.04
CA ALA A 92 -6.91 -6.94 9.94
C ALA A 92 -5.41 -6.56 9.94
N SER A 93 -5.10 -5.28 10.01
CA SER A 93 -3.72 -4.79 9.85
C SER A 93 -2.77 -5.31 10.92
N ALA A 94 -3.21 -5.39 12.19
CA ALA A 94 -2.40 -5.96 13.27
C ALA A 94 -2.16 -7.46 13.09
N ASP A 95 -3.15 -8.18 12.54
CA ASP A 95 -3.06 -9.63 12.34
C ASP A 95 -2.09 -9.98 11.22
N VAL A 96 -1.90 -9.09 10.22
CA VAL A 96 -0.94 -9.29 9.13
C VAL A 96 0.48 -9.41 9.65
N SER A 97 0.92 -8.51 10.54
CA SER A 97 2.24 -8.64 11.20
C SER A 97 2.39 -9.98 11.91
N ALA A 98 1.36 -10.38 12.67
CA ALA A 98 1.39 -11.63 13.42
C ALA A 98 1.50 -12.86 12.51
N VAL A 99 0.86 -12.84 11.33
CA VAL A 99 0.99 -13.91 10.33
C VAL A 99 2.41 -13.93 9.75
N LEU A 100 2.93 -12.77 9.31
CA LEU A 100 4.26 -12.67 8.69
C LEU A 100 5.39 -13.06 9.66
N GLU A 101 5.31 -12.66 10.93
CA GLU A 101 6.27 -13.06 11.96
C GLU A 101 6.30 -14.58 12.18
N ARG A 102 5.13 -15.23 12.20
CA ARG A 102 5.07 -16.68 12.30
C ARG A 102 5.62 -17.38 11.05
N ALA A 103 5.31 -16.83 9.88
CA ALA A 103 5.83 -17.31 8.61
C ALA A 103 7.36 -17.27 8.56
N ALA A 104 8.01 -16.22 9.10
CA ALA A 104 9.46 -16.12 9.17
C ALA A 104 10.11 -17.27 9.95
N ARG A 105 9.49 -17.70 11.05
CA ARG A 105 9.99 -18.83 11.84
C ARG A 105 9.90 -20.14 11.09
N VAL A 106 8.82 -20.33 10.35
CA VAL A 106 8.66 -21.50 9.46
C VAL A 106 9.69 -21.45 8.34
N ASP A 107 9.92 -20.28 7.73
CA ASP A 107 10.91 -20.11 6.67
C ASP A 107 12.33 -20.45 7.14
N ASP A 108 12.74 -19.95 8.31
CA ASP A 108 14.03 -20.27 8.92
C ASP A 108 14.22 -21.76 9.14
N PHE A 109 13.17 -22.44 9.62
CA PHE A 109 13.19 -23.91 9.76
C PHE A 109 13.34 -24.61 8.40
N MET A 110 12.55 -24.21 7.40
CA MET A 110 12.56 -24.82 6.06
C MET A 110 13.91 -24.63 5.35
N GLN A 111 14.58 -23.49 5.55
CA GLN A 111 15.91 -23.23 5.00
C GLN A 111 17.00 -24.10 5.64
N ARG A 112 16.91 -24.34 6.94
CA ARG A 112 17.93 -25.15 7.68
C ARG A 112 17.71 -26.66 7.51
N ASN A 113 16.52 -27.10 7.13
CA ASN A 113 16.18 -28.50 7.03
C ASN A 113 15.71 -28.84 5.61
N ARG A 114 16.52 -29.63 4.92
CA ARG A 114 16.16 -30.12 3.58
C ARG A 114 15.11 -31.22 3.72
N LEU A 115 13.85 -30.83 3.80
CA LEU A 115 12.71 -31.72 3.79
C LEU A 115 12.35 -32.17 2.36
N SER A 116 11.26 -32.92 2.21
CA SER A 116 10.79 -33.37 0.88
C SER A 116 10.53 -32.20 -0.06
N SER A 117 10.73 -32.42 -1.37
CA SER A 117 10.46 -31.40 -2.39
C SER A 117 9.02 -30.90 -2.32
N HIS A 118 8.07 -31.79 -1.99
CA HIS A 118 6.66 -31.42 -1.87
C HIS A 118 6.39 -30.37 -0.78
N ALA A 119 6.96 -30.55 0.41
CA ALA A 119 6.85 -29.54 1.48
C ALA A 119 7.55 -28.21 1.11
N GLN A 120 8.70 -28.28 0.41
CA GLN A 120 9.41 -27.10 -0.08
C GLN A 120 8.60 -26.34 -1.14
N ASP A 121 7.96 -27.06 -2.07
CA ASP A 121 7.12 -26.46 -3.11
C ASP A 121 5.87 -25.80 -2.52
N ASP A 122 5.22 -26.44 -1.54
CA ASP A 122 4.06 -25.88 -0.87
C ASP A 122 4.43 -24.63 -0.06
N TRP A 123 5.57 -24.64 0.62
CA TRP A 123 6.10 -23.47 1.31
C TRP A 123 6.43 -22.33 0.34
N SER A 124 7.09 -22.61 -0.76
CA SER A 124 7.43 -21.61 -1.77
C SER A 124 6.19 -20.91 -2.35
N LYS A 125 5.12 -21.66 -2.64
CA LYS A 125 3.84 -21.09 -3.07
C LYS A 125 3.22 -20.20 -1.98
N LEU A 126 3.27 -20.65 -0.73
CA LEU A 126 2.74 -19.92 0.40
C LEU A 126 3.48 -18.59 0.60
N LYS A 127 4.81 -18.59 0.48
CA LYS A 127 5.65 -17.37 0.51
C LYS A 127 5.19 -16.35 -0.53
N THR A 128 4.92 -16.77 -1.76
CA THR A 128 4.41 -15.87 -2.81
C THR A 128 3.12 -15.17 -2.40
N TYR A 129 2.18 -15.89 -1.79
CA TYR A 129 0.92 -15.29 -1.33
C TYR A 129 1.12 -14.38 -0.10
N LEU A 130 2.07 -14.70 0.77
CA LEU A 130 2.44 -13.84 1.90
C LEU A 130 3.13 -12.54 1.43
N ASP A 131 3.93 -12.60 0.36
CA ASP A 131 4.50 -11.40 -0.27
C ASP A 131 3.40 -10.52 -0.88
N GLU A 132 2.42 -11.11 -1.56
CA GLU A 132 1.24 -10.39 -2.05
C GLU A 132 0.45 -9.74 -0.90
N LEU A 133 0.30 -10.43 0.23
CA LEU A 133 -0.34 -9.88 1.43
C LEU A 133 0.46 -8.71 2.01
N GLY A 134 1.77 -8.86 2.15
CA GLY A 134 2.65 -7.79 2.62
C GLY A 134 2.51 -6.53 1.75
N ALA A 135 2.57 -6.70 0.43
CA ALA A 135 2.39 -5.61 -0.53
C ALA A 135 1.01 -4.95 -0.40
N ALA A 136 -0.07 -5.75 -0.21
CA ALA A 136 -1.43 -5.22 -0.05
C ALA A 136 -1.61 -4.36 1.21
N TYR A 137 -0.77 -4.57 2.23
CA TYR A 137 -0.78 -3.83 3.50
C TYR A 137 0.40 -2.87 3.65
N ASN A 138 1.13 -2.56 2.56
CA ASN A 138 2.32 -1.69 2.58
C ASN A 138 3.40 -2.15 3.57
N VAL A 139 3.53 -3.45 3.78
CA VAL A 139 4.55 -4.03 4.65
C VAL A 139 5.76 -4.39 3.81
N SER A 140 6.90 -3.77 4.09
CA SER A 140 8.19 -4.20 3.52
C SER A 140 8.66 -5.45 4.25
N TRP A 141 8.64 -6.57 3.55
CA TRP A 141 8.95 -7.88 4.09
C TRP A 141 10.16 -8.50 3.36
N ARG A 142 11.11 -9.08 4.10
CA ARG A 142 12.26 -9.78 3.53
C ARG A 142 12.45 -11.13 4.21
N TRP A 143 12.50 -12.17 3.41
CA TRP A 143 12.79 -13.52 3.86
C TRP A 143 14.27 -13.67 4.23
N GLY A 144 14.57 -14.42 5.31
CA GLY A 144 15.95 -14.78 5.69
C GLY A 144 16.70 -13.75 6.55
N GLU A 145 16.14 -12.61 6.88
CA GLU A 145 16.76 -11.63 7.79
C GLU A 145 16.57 -12.00 9.29
N TYR A 146 15.85 -13.07 9.57
CA TYR A 146 15.53 -13.50 10.93
C TYR A 146 16.47 -14.60 11.40
N GLN A 147 17.42 -14.26 12.25
CA GLN A 147 18.14 -15.25 13.05
C GLN A 147 17.31 -15.55 14.29
N THR A 148 16.41 -16.52 14.20
CA THR A 148 15.74 -17.04 15.39
C THR A 148 16.64 -18.06 16.06
N THR A 149 17.15 -17.70 17.23
CA THR A 149 17.57 -18.72 18.20
C THR A 149 16.28 -19.39 18.66
N TYR A 150 16.09 -20.69 18.37
CA TYR A 150 14.92 -21.44 18.86
C TYR A 150 14.88 -21.32 20.39
N PRO A 151 13.86 -20.70 20.99
CA PRO A 151 13.76 -20.64 22.43
C PRO A 151 13.54 -22.05 22.98
N ALA A 152 14.27 -22.40 24.01
CA ALA A 152 13.94 -23.56 24.81
C ALA A 152 12.51 -23.41 25.36
N ARG A 153 11.80 -24.55 25.49
CA ARG A 153 10.42 -24.67 26.00
C ARG A 153 10.19 -23.72 27.16
N GLY A 154 9.23 -22.80 27.05
CA GLY A 154 8.76 -21.96 28.15
C GLY A 154 9.23 -20.52 28.20
N VAL A 155 9.82 -19.99 27.12
CA VAL A 155 10.20 -18.57 27.06
C VAL A 155 9.12 -17.79 26.30
N ASP A 156 8.57 -16.76 26.95
CA ASP A 156 7.73 -15.74 26.31
C ASP A 156 8.47 -15.21 25.06
N TYR A 157 7.82 -15.31 23.91
CA TYR A 157 8.39 -14.90 22.64
C TYR A 157 8.73 -13.42 22.67
N PRO A 158 9.97 -13.01 22.38
CA PRO A 158 10.25 -11.60 22.21
C PRO A 158 9.41 -11.07 21.06
N THR A 159 8.53 -10.16 21.36
CA THR A 159 7.58 -9.49 20.45
C THR A 159 8.24 -8.49 19.50
N SER A 160 9.53 -8.61 19.26
CA SER A 160 10.27 -7.60 18.50
C SER A 160 11.01 -8.23 17.34
N THR A 161 10.29 -8.51 16.28
CA THR A 161 10.91 -8.74 14.99
C THR A 161 10.43 -7.66 14.03
N VAL A 162 11.37 -6.92 13.52
CA VAL A 162 11.16 -5.75 12.69
C VAL A 162 10.56 -6.19 11.36
N VAL A 163 9.22 -6.21 11.31
CA VAL A 163 8.55 -6.03 10.04
C VAL A 163 8.81 -4.58 9.65
N SER A 164 9.58 -4.34 8.58
CA SER A 164 9.80 -2.98 8.08
C SER A 164 8.45 -2.41 7.64
N GLY A 165 7.89 -1.55 8.46
CA GLY A 165 6.62 -0.87 8.22
C GLY A 165 5.48 -1.40 9.11
N THR A 166 4.68 -0.48 9.60
CA THR A 166 3.42 -0.81 10.28
C THR A 166 2.38 -1.16 9.23
N PRO A 167 1.69 -2.31 9.32
CA PRO A 167 0.63 -2.64 8.39
C PRO A 167 -0.42 -1.53 8.35
N TYR A 168 -0.62 -0.95 7.19
CA TYR A 168 -1.62 0.10 7.00
C TYR A 168 -2.40 -0.15 5.71
N ARG A 169 -3.69 -0.36 5.87
CA ARG A 169 -4.64 -0.48 4.78
C ARG A 169 -6.02 -0.06 5.27
N LEU A 170 -6.67 0.79 4.51
CA LEU A 170 -8.10 1.08 4.70
C LEU A 170 -8.94 0.16 3.80
N SER A 171 -10.13 -0.21 4.29
CA SER A 171 -11.14 -0.91 3.48
C SER A 171 -11.62 -0.05 2.32
N ASP A 172 -12.23 -0.66 1.30
CA ASP A 172 -12.81 0.08 0.18
C ASP A 172 -13.92 1.04 0.65
N HIS A 173 -14.68 0.65 1.66
CA HIS A 173 -15.71 1.51 2.26
C HIS A 173 -15.12 2.78 2.91
N GLU A 174 -14.00 2.64 3.65
CA GLU A 174 -13.32 3.78 4.27
C GLU A 174 -12.72 4.71 3.23
N VAL A 175 -12.13 4.16 2.17
CA VAL A 175 -11.58 4.95 1.06
C VAL A 175 -12.69 5.68 0.31
N GLU A 176 -13.80 5.02 0.02
CA GLU A 176 -14.96 5.67 -0.60
C GLU A 176 -15.47 6.84 0.25
N LYS A 177 -15.51 6.67 1.57
CA LYS A 177 -15.89 7.74 2.49
C LYS A 177 -14.95 8.94 2.38
N ILE A 178 -13.63 8.72 2.34
CA ILE A 178 -12.63 9.79 2.18
C ILE A 178 -12.81 10.48 0.82
N LEU A 179 -12.98 9.73 -0.27
CA LEU A 179 -13.19 10.28 -1.60
C LEU A 179 -14.45 11.14 -1.67
N ARG A 180 -15.55 10.67 -1.09
CA ARG A 180 -16.81 11.42 -1.01
C ARG A 180 -16.65 12.70 -0.19
N GLN A 181 -15.95 12.63 0.94
CA GLN A 181 -15.65 13.80 1.76
C GLN A 181 -14.76 14.79 1.01
N THR A 182 -13.77 14.31 0.27
CA THR A 182 -12.88 15.15 -0.54
C THR A 182 -13.67 15.89 -1.62
N GLU A 183 -14.56 15.21 -2.35
CA GLU A 183 -15.42 15.83 -3.36
C GLU A 183 -16.34 16.88 -2.76
N GLN A 184 -17.06 16.54 -1.68
CA GLN A 184 -17.95 17.49 -1.00
C GLN A 184 -17.20 18.71 -0.46
N GLN A 185 -16.01 18.49 0.08
CA GLN A 185 -15.18 19.56 0.61
C GLN A 185 -14.59 20.45 -0.50
N SER A 186 -14.29 19.85 -1.66
CA SER A 186 -13.86 20.58 -2.87
C SER A 186 -14.94 21.53 -3.37
N ASP A 187 -16.19 21.10 -3.37
CA ASP A 187 -17.33 21.94 -3.77
C ASP A 187 -17.59 23.10 -2.79
N LYS A 188 -17.53 22.81 -1.48
CA LYS A 188 -17.61 23.85 -0.45
C LYS A 188 -16.48 24.87 -0.57
N PHE A 189 -15.24 24.39 -0.78
CA PHE A 189 -14.10 25.28 -0.98
C PHE A 189 -14.28 26.14 -2.22
N ARG A 190 -14.72 25.57 -3.34
CA ARG A 190 -14.97 26.30 -4.59
C ARG A 190 -15.96 27.45 -4.35
N SER A 191 -17.11 27.17 -3.72
CA SER A 191 -18.11 28.20 -3.42
C SER A 191 -17.62 29.26 -2.44
N ALA A 192 -16.86 28.88 -1.41
CA ALA A 192 -16.28 29.81 -0.45
C ALA A 192 -15.19 30.70 -1.06
N LEU A 193 -14.38 30.14 -1.97
CA LEU A 193 -13.36 30.89 -2.70
C LEU A 193 -13.98 31.92 -3.63
N ASP A 194 -14.93 31.51 -4.47
CA ASP A 194 -15.66 32.39 -5.39
C ASP A 194 -16.26 33.59 -4.64
N SER A 195 -17.03 33.35 -3.57
CA SER A 195 -17.55 34.40 -2.72
C SER A 195 -16.49 35.29 -2.05
N SER A 196 -15.28 34.78 -1.86
CA SER A 196 -14.18 35.54 -1.26
C SER A 196 -13.49 36.40 -2.30
N LEU A 197 -13.38 35.92 -3.54
CA LEU A 197 -12.81 36.64 -4.68
C LEU A 197 -13.71 37.81 -5.09
N ASP A 198 -15.02 37.60 -5.20
CA ASP A 198 -16.02 38.66 -5.47
C ASP A 198 -15.91 39.86 -4.51
N LYS A 199 -15.48 39.62 -3.26
CA LYS A 199 -15.34 40.66 -2.21
C LYS A 199 -13.90 41.17 -2.04
N SER A 200 -13.01 40.78 -2.94
CA SER A 200 -11.61 41.09 -2.91
C SER A 200 -11.19 42.08 -4.02
N ARG A 201 -9.91 42.43 -4.06
CA ARG A 201 -9.30 43.19 -5.15
C ARG A 201 -9.25 42.44 -6.47
N PHE A 202 -9.54 41.13 -6.45
CA PHE A 202 -9.49 40.29 -7.63
C PHE A 202 -10.80 40.31 -8.43
N ASN A 203 -11.89 40.84 -7.85
CA ASN A 203 -13.19 40.88 -8.50
C ASN A 203 -13.11 41.47 -9.92
N GLY A 204 -13.52 40.69 -10.91
CA GLY A 204 -13.47 41.02 -12.35
C GLY A 204 -12.07 41.00 -12.97
N SER A 205 -11.07 40.41 -12.30
CA SER A 205 -9.71 40.30 -12.81
C SER A 205 -9.46 38.97 -13.53
N ARG A 206 -8.44 38.93 -14.38
CA ARG A 206 -7.97 37.67 -15.02
C ARG A 206 -7.48 36.66 -14.00
N GLU A 207 -6.88 37.12 -12.90
CA GLU A 207 -6.42 36.26 -11.81
C GLU A 207 -7.58 35.55 -11.14
N GLU A 208 -8.75 36.18 -11.02
CA GLU A 208 -9.97 35.54 -10.55
C GLU A 208 -10.45 34.44 -11.50
N ASP A 209 -10.52 34.74 -12.79
CA ASP A 209 -10.92 33.78 -13.83
C ASP A 209 -9.98 32.56 -13.84
N ASP A 210 -8.67 32.80 -13.73
CA ASP A 210 -7.66 31.74 -13.74
C ASP A 210 -7.79 30.82 -12.51
N ILE A 211 -7.92 31.40 -11.30
CA ILE A 211 -8.03 30.58 -10.08
C ILE A 211 -9.36 29.83 -10.03
N ASN A 212 -10.46 30.45 -10.46
CA ASN A 212 -11.76 29.78 -10.55
C ASN A 212 -11.72 28.62 -11.53
N ARG A 213 -11.01 28.76 -12.66
CA ARG A 213 -10.78 27.65 -13.58
C ARG A 213 -9.97 26.53 -12.94
N PHE A 214 -8.86 26.83 -12.25
CA PHE A 214 -8.04 25.82 -11.56
C PHE A 214 -8.84 25.06 -10.49
N VAL A 215 -9.66 25.75 -9.72
CA VAL A 215 -10.48 25.11 -8.68
C VAL A 215 -11.59 24.26 -9.31
N LYS A 216 -12.18 24.69 -10.40
CA LYS A 216 -13.13 23.89 -11.17
C LYS A 216 -12.47 22.61 -11.72
N GLU A 217 -11.30 22.72 -12.34
CA GLU A 217 -10.54 21.58 -12.86
C GLU A 217 -10.15 20.61 -11.73
N PHE A 218 -9.74 21.13 -10.58
CA PHE A 218 -9.46 20.34 -9.39
C PHE A 218 -10.71 19.57 -8.92
N TYR A 219 -11.87 20.23 -8.81
CA TYR A 219 -13.12 19.60 -8.44
C TYR A 219 -13.52 18.47 -9.42
N GLU A 220 -13.43 18.72 -10.74
CA GLU A 220 -13.69 17.70 -11.74
C GLU A 220 -12.71 16.52 -11.65
N GLN A 221 -11.46 16.78 -11.27
CA GLN A 221 -10.48 15.71 -11.07
C GLN A 221 -10.78 14.87 -9.82
N THR A 222 -11.27 15.47 -8.73
CA THR A 222 -11.71 14.72 -7.54
C THR A 222 -12.90 13.82 -7.85
N LYS A 223 -13.85 14.28 -8.68
CA LYS A 223 -14.96 13.45 -9.17
C LYS A 223 -14.46 12.25 -9.98
N ARG A 224 -13.58 12.50 -10.95
CA ARG A 224 -12.99 11.42 -11.77
C ARG A 224 -12.27 10.39 -10.92
N LEU A 225 -11.50 10.83 -9.92
CA LEU A 225 -10.84 9.90 -8.99
C LEU A 225 -11.86 8.99 -8.29
N ARG A 226 -12.98 9.54 -7.80
CA ARG A 226 -14.03 8.74 -7.18
C ARG A 226 -14.69 7.78 -8.19
N ASP A 227 -14.98 8.23 -9.41
CA ASP A 227 -15.57 7.40 -10.45
C ASP A 227 -14.61 6.25 -10.86
N HIS A 228 -13.30 6.52 -10.96
CA HIS A 228 -12.30 5.49 -11.20
C HIS A 228 -12.24 4.50 -10.03
N PHE A 229 -12.34 4.98 -8.79
CA PHE A 229 -12.39 4.10 -7.61
C PHE A 229 -13.61 3.18 -7.66
N ASN A 230 -14.81 3.71 -7.91
CA ASN A 230 -16.04 2.94 -8.02
C ASN A 230 -15.99 1.92 -9.18
N GLY A 231 -15.26 2.23 -10.25
CA GLY A 231 -14.98 1.34 -11.37
C GLY A 231 -13.80 0.38 -11.14
N HIS A 232 -13.21 0.35 -9.94
CA HIS A 232 -12.00 -0.43 -9.61
C HIS A 232 -10.79 -0.12 -10.52
N LYS A 233 -10.67 1.12 -10.96
CA LYS A 233 -9.62 1.60 -11.88
C LYS A 233 -8.73 2.71 -11.29
N SER A 234 -8.99 3.12 -10.03
CA SER A 234 -8.21 4.19 -9.42
C SER A 234 -6.77 3.76 -9.16
N THR A 235 -5.84 4.63 -9.48
CA THR A 235 -4.40 4.42 -9.32
C THR A 235 -3.76 5.52 -8.46
N SER A 236 -2.54 5.28 -8.00
CA SER A 236 -1.74 6.32 -7.34
C SER A 236 -1.52 7.54 -8.24
N ALA A 237 -1.46 7.34 -9.57
CA ALA A 237 -1.35 8.44 -10.53
C ALA A 237 -2.59 9.34 -10.54
N ASP A 238 -3.79 8.78 -10.37
CA ASP A 238 -5.00 9.59 -10.25
C ASP A 238 -4.96 10.48 -9.01
N VAL A 239 -4.49 9.91 -7.88
CA VAL A 239 -4.30 10.67 -6.64
C VAL A 239 -3.23 11.74 -6.80
N GLN A 240 -2.08 11.39 -7.39
CA GLN A 240 -1.01 12.33 -7.66
C GLN A 240 -1.48 13.50 -8.53
N ALA A 241 -2.26 13.23 -9.57
CA ALA A 241 -2.84 14.26 -10.43
C ALA A 241 -3.78 15.22 -9.69
N VAL A 242 -4.54 14.72 -8.69
CA VAL A 242 -5.34 15.56 -7.79
C VAL A 242 -4.44 16.43 -6.90
N LEU A 243 -3.42 15.83 -6.29
CA LEU A 243 -2.48 16.52 -5.39
C LEU A 243 -1.67 17.61 -6.10
N GLU A 244 -1.22 17.38 -7.32
CA GLU A 244 -0.50 18.38 -8.12
C GLU A 244 -1.36 19.61 -8.42
N ARG A 245 -2.66 19.41 -8.73
CA ARG A 245 -3.59 20.52 -8.91
C ARG A 245 -3.84 21.26 -7.60
N ALA A 246 -3.96 20.51 -6.50
CA ALA A 246 -4.10 21.07 -5.16
C ALA A 246 -2.91 21.94 -4.76
N ALA A 247 -1.68 21.60 -5.16
CA ALA A 247 -0.48 22.39 -4.90
C ALA A 247 -0.54 23.79 -5.53
N ASN A 248 -1.11 23.92 -6.72
CA ASN A 248 -1.29 25.22 -7.37
C ASN A 248 -2.27 26.09 -6.60
N ILE A 249 -3.38 25.50 -6.12
CA ILE A 249 -4.36 26.19 -5.29
C ILE A 249 -3.73 26.59 -3.93
N ASP A 250 -2.97 25.69 -3.30
CA ASP A 250 -2.28 25.98 -2.05
C ASP A 250 -1.30 27.16 -2.19
N SER A 251 -0.56 27.21 -3.29
CA SER A 251 0.35 28.29 -3.62
C SER A 251 -0.38 29.63 -3.80
N PHE A 252 -1.55 29.62 -4.42
CA PHE A 252 -2.39 30.82 -4.54
C PHE A 252 -2.91 31.29 -3.18
N MET A 253 -3.46 30.37 -2.37
CA MET A 253 -4.03 30.69 -1.05
C MET A 253 -2.98 31.27 -0.10
N ARG A 254 -1.75 30.79 -0.15
CA ARG A 254 -0.65 31.32 0.67
C ARG A 254 -0.19 32.72 0.24
N ARG A 255 -0.12 32.96 -1.06
CA ARG A 255 0.29 34.29 -1.59
C ARG A 255 -0.78 35.36 -1.42
N ASN A 256 -2.04 34.94 -1.28
CA ASN A 256 -3.20 35.82 -1.24
C ASN A 256 -4.04 35.59 0.03
N PRO A 257 -3.56 36.00 1.22
CA PRO A 257 -4.33 35.84 2.44
C PRO A 257 -5.60 36.69 2.36
N MET A 258 -6.74 36.03 2.31
CA MET A 258 -8.05 36.68 2.21
C MET A 258 -8.54 37.10 3.59
N ARG A 259 -9.13 38.31 3.68
CA ARG A 259 -9.59 38.91 4.96
C ARG A 259 -10.73 38.14 5.64
N ARG A 260 -11.50 37.33 4.90
CA ARG A 260 -12.55 36.46 5.44
C ARG A 260 -12.11 35.00 5.33
N ASN A 261 -12.06 34.32 6.47
CA ASN A 261 -11.43 33.01 6.65
C ASN A 261 -12.22 31.80 6.13
N ASP A 262 -13.33 31.98 5.43
CA ASP A 262 -14.16 30.84 5.00
C ASP A 262 -13.43 29.97 3.96
N ALA A 263 -12.89 30.57 2.91
CA ALA A 263 -12.10 29.82 1.91
C ALA A 263 -10.86 29.16 2.52
N ALA A 264 -10.14 29.87 3.41
CA ALA A 264 -8.96 29.32 4.08
C ALA A 264 -9.31 28.15 5.01
N ARG A 265 -10.44 28.23 5.72
CA ARG A 265 -10.93 27.16 6.59
C ARG A 265 -11.32 25.93 5.78
N GLU A 266 -12.08 26.11 4.69
CA GLU A 266 -12.50 25.01 3.82
C GLU A 266 -11.29 24.39 3.11
N TRP A 267 -10.30 25.21 2.72
CA TRP A 267 -9.03 24.70 2.17
C TRP A 267 -8.25 23.85 3.18
N SER A 268 -8.14 24.30 4.42
CA SER A 268 -7.46 23.53 5.47
C SER A 268 -8.08 22.15 5.70
N ARG A 269 -9.42 22.07 5.70
CA ARG A 269 -10.15 20.80 5.80
C ARG A 269 -9.90 19.90 4.60
N LEU A 270 -9.90 20.50 3.40
CA LEU A 270 -9.63 19.78 2.16
C LEU A 270 -8.21 19.22 2.13
N ARG A 271 -7.22 19.98 2.58
CA ARG A 271 -5.83 19.49 2.71
C ARG A 271 -5.74 18.24 3.58
N THR A 272 -6.43 18.21 4.72
CA THR A 272 -6.47 17.03 5.59
C THR A 272 -6.99 15.78 4.86
N ASN A 273 -8.05 15.92 4.07
CA ASN A 273 -8.58 14.80 3.27
C ASN A 273 -7.58 14.37 2.18
N LEU A 274 -6.90 15.32 1.55
CA LEU A 274 -5.88 15.05 0.53
C LEU A 274 -4.65 14.33 1.10
N ASP A 275 -4.22 14.71 2.31
CA ASP A 275 -3.14 14.02 3.02
C ASP A 275 -3.53 12.57 3.35
N GLN A 276 -4.76 12.32 3.75
CA GLN A 276 -5.28 10.96 3.95
C GLN A 276 -5.29 10.15 2.63
N LEU A 277 -5.71 10.76 1.53
CA LEU A 277 -5.67 10.10 0.21
C LEU A 277 -4.24 9.75 -0.20
N ALA A 278 -3.27 10.65 0.01
CA ALA A 278 -1.87 10.39 -0.27
C ALA A 278 -1.35 9.16 0.51
N GLN A 279 -1.70 9.07 1.80
CA GLN A 279 -1.33 7.93 2.64
C GLN A 279 -1.96 6.62 2.15
N VAL A 280 -3.27 6.64 1.85
CA VAL A 280 -4.02 5.45 1.40
C VAL A 280 -3.47 4.85 0.11
N TYR A 281 -2.99 5.71 -0.80
CA TYR A 281 -2.43 5.30 -2.08
C TYR A 281 -0.90 5.23 -2.10
N ASN A 282 -0.27 5.35 -0.92
CA ASN A 282 1.19 5.34 -0.76
C ASN A 282 1.90 6.34 -1.68
N VAL A 283 1.30 7.52 -1.87
CA VAL A 283 1.88 8.61 -2.64
C VAL A 283 2.74 9.46 -1.70
N GLY A 284 4.04 9.50 -1.95
CA GLY A 284 4.97 10.38 -1.22
C GLY A 284 4.63 11.83 -1.53
N TRP A 285 3.87 12.48 -0.65
CA TRP A 285 3.39 13.85 -0.83
C TRP A 285 3.81 14.76 0.31
N GLN A 286 4.31 15.94 -0.03
CA GLN A 286 4.58 17.01 0.92
C GLN A 286 4.16 18.34 0.30
N TRP A 287 3.41 19.14 1.07
CA TRP A 287 3.08 20.51 0.66
C TRP A 287 4.36 21.34 0.61
N ARG A 288 4.63 21.96 -0.54
CA ARG A 288 5.82 22.82 -0.71
C ARG A 288 5.62 24.08 0.13
N TYR A 289 6.55 24.33 1.06
CA TYR A 289 6.60 25.54 1.88
C TYR A 289 7.30 26.68 1.15
#